data_34f2aae81e417951d6dd816606e11084
#
_entry.id   34f2aae81e417951d6dd816606e11084
#
_cell.length_a   1.000
_cell.length_b   1.000
_cell.length_c   1.000
_cell.angle_alpha   90.00
_cell.angle_beta   90.00
_cell.angle_gamma   90.00
#
_symmetry.space_group_name_H-M   'P 1'
#
loop_
_entity.id
_entity.type
_entity.pdbx_description
1 polymer ?
#
loop_
_entity_poly.entity_id
_entity_poly.type
_entity_poly.pdbx_seq_one_letter_code
_entity_poly.pdbx_strand_id
1 'polypeptide(L)'
;MLLYAAELLLGVTVALIGYHHLGYPLLLRLWASRRRADAARTALVPPTASASLPSITLIVPAHNEAKVIAAKLANLAALDYPRDKLQVILAFDGCTDDTLAVARSSVRPQDRLALRLVEYRTNIGKVAVLNKQIADAPSDIVALSDASAVVDADALLRAAAHFADPTIGVVCGGYRLQDAGSEGESVYWDYQTAIKADEAAIAAPMGAHGAFYLFRRNLWTPLPADTINDDFVLPMSIVAKGYRSVYDPAITATELERTGTSQEFRRRVRIGAGNMQQVLRLPQLADPRRGALALVFASGKGLRPFVPFLAAFAIILTAVLAVVAHGPFYKILFSVGAAVAGAVAYALADREREVPALLRWLAYLVEGHAASGLGALRYLTGARLAGWQPRASKTASAQPWSYLTPEVTWGKRVFDIVFSLAALALFFVMLVPIAIAIKLESPGPVLYRQRRVGRSTPELTETFVLYKFRSMFADAETQCGAVWASKDDPRITRVGNFLRKSRLDELPQCLNVLRGDMSIIGPRPERPGFFAKLEDAVPYYVERTFGIRPGITGLAQINLPYDESIEDVRMKCVYDHAYATHLTSLGEWFKTDIGIVAKTFQVMARGKGR
;
A
#
# COMPACT_ATOMS: atom_id res chain seq x y z
N MET A 1 -3.20 -12.55 -33.38
CA MET A 1 -3.73 -11.41 -32.61
C MET A 1 -3.45 -11.54 -31.11
N LEU A 2 -3.84 -12.63 -30.42
CA LEU A 2 -3.58 -12.82 -28.97
C LEU A 2 -2.06 -12.86 -28.63
N LEU A 3 -1.23 -13.46 -29.48
CA LEU A 3 0.21 -13.49 -29.27
C LEU A 3 0.82 -12.08 -29.29
N TYR A 4 0.52 -11.29 -30.31
CA TYR A 4 0.98 -9.89 -30.41
C TYR A 4 0.49 -9.03 -29.23
N ALA A 5 -0.72 -9.27 -28.75
CA ALA A 5 -1.21 -8.58 -27.56
C ALA A 5 -0.40 -8.94 -26.30
N ALA A 6 -0.06 -10.21 -26.13
CA ALA A 6 0.79 -10.66 -25.02
C ALA A 6 2.20 -10.10 -25.09
N GLU A 7 2.80 -10.05 -26.28
CA GLU A 7 4.12 -9.45 -26.52
C GLU A 7 4.12 -7.95 -26.24
N LEU A 8 3.09 -7.23 -26.71
CA LEU A 8 2.92 -5.80 -26.41
C LEU A 8 2.77 -5.55 -24.91
N LEU A 9 1.94 -6.35 -24.23
CA LEU A 9 1.76 -6.27 -22.77
C LEU A 9 3.06 -6.52 -22.02
N LEU A 10 3.85 -7.51 -22.43
CA LEU A 10 5.16 -7.75 -21.84
C LEU A 10 6.09 -6.56 -22.06
N GLY A 11 6.14 -6.01 -23.29
CA GLY A 11 6.95 -4.84 -23.63
C GLY A 11 6.59 -3.63 -22.78
N VAL A 12 5.29 -3.31 -22.64
CA VAL A 12 4.78 -2.20 -21.79
C VAL A 12 5.13 -2.43 -20.32
N THR A 13 4.96 -3.66 -19.83
CA THR A 13 5.25 -4.00 -18.44
C THR A 13 6.73 -3.84 -18.12
N VAL A 14 7.60 -4.36 -18.97
CA VAL A 14 9.07 -4.21 -18.83
C VAL A 14 9.49 -2.74 -18.94
N ALA A 15 8.88 -1.98 -19.86
CA ALA A 15 9.14 -0.54 -20.01
C ALA A 15 8.74 0.24 -18.74
N LEU A 16 7.61 -0.08 -18.10
CA LEU A 16 7.19 0.55 -16.85
C LEU A 16 8.15 0.23 -15.69
N ILE A 17 8.63 -1.01 -15.59
CA ILE A 17 9.63 -1.40 -14.59
C ILE A 17 10.95 -0.65 -14.85
N GLY A 18 11.42 -0.66 -16.09
CA GLY A 18 12.63 0.07 -16.51
C GLY A 18 12.51 1.59 -16.28
N TYR A 19 11.34 2.15 -16.59
CA TYR A 19 11.04 3.55 -16.29
C TYR A 19 11.16 3.85 -14.78
N HIS A 20 10.57 3.03 -13.91
CA HIS A 20 10.61 3.26 -12.46
C HIS A 20 12.04 3.20 -11.90
N HIS A 21 12.85 2.24 -12.33
CA HIS A 21 14.19 2.02 -11.76
C HIS A 21 15.28 2.87 -12.40
N LEU A 22 15.16 3.19 -13.68
CA LEU A 22 16.20 3.89 -14.46
C LEU A 22 15.68 5.20 -15.04
N GLY A 23 14.55 5.15 -15.75
CA GLY A 23 14.03 6.29 -16.48
C GLY A 23 13.63 7.45 -15.57
N TYR A 24 12.85 7.18 -14.52
CA TYR A 24 12.41 8.21 -13.58
C TYR A 24 13.56 8.87 -12.82
N PRO A 25 14.51 8.15 -12.19
CA PRO A 25 15.65 8.77 -11.53
C PRO A 25 16.52 9.62 -12.45
N LEU A 26 16.75 9.16 -13.68
CA LEU A 26 17.52 9.90 -14.68
C LEU A 26 16.80 11.19 -15.12
N LEU A 27 15.52 11.09 -15.46
CA LEU A 27 14.71 12.24 -15.83
C LEU A 27 14.59 13.24 -14.69
N LEU A 28 14.38 12.75 -13.46
CA LEU A 28 14.30 13.56 -12.26
C LEU A 28 15.60 14.35 -12.06
N ARG A 29 16.75 13.68 -12.14
CA ARG A 29 18.08 14.29 -11.97
C ARG A 29 18.37 15.34 -13.05
N LEU A 30 18.06 15.05 -14.32
CA LEU A 30 18.22 15.99 -15.43
C LEU A 30 17.31 17.22 -15.25
N TRP A 31 16.11 17.03 -14.79
CA TRP A 31 15.17 18.13 -14.55
C TRP A 31 15.60 18.96 -13.34
N ALA A 32 15.97 18.30 -12.24
CA ALA A 32 16.46 18.97 -11.03
C ALA A 32 17.73 19.78 -11.28
N SER A 33 18.69 19.27 -12.09
CA SER A 33 19.92 20.00 -12.42
C SER A 33 19.65 21.32 -13.16
N ARG A 34 18.70 21.31 -14.10
CA ARG A 34 18.27 22.54 -14.81
C ARG A 34 17.62 23.54 -13.85
N ARG A 35 16.72 23.07 -12.96
CA ARG A 35 16.05 23.94 -11.99
C ARG A 35 17.03 24.55 -10.98
N ARG A 36 18.04 23.79 -10.52
CA ARG A 36 19.10 24.32 -9.63
C ARG A 36 19.98 25.35 -10.33
N ALA A 37 20.30 25.16 -11.61
CA ALA A 37 21.05 26.14 -12.37
C ALA A 37 20.25 27.44 -12.54
N ASP A 38 18.96 27.39 -12.78
CA ASP A 38 18.08 28.57 -12.86
C ASP A 38 17.96 29.26 -11.48
N ALA A 39 17.77 28.49 -10.40
CA ALA A 39 17.69 29.01 -9.03
C ALA A 39 19.02 29.69 -8.59
N ALA A 40 20.17 29.12 -8.97
CA ALA A 40 21.47 29.73 -8.69
C ALA A 40 21.69 31.07 -9.43
N ARG A 41 21.07 31.24 -10.61
CA ARG A 41 21.06 32.53 -11.35
C ARG A 41 20.12 33.57 -10.73
N THR A 42 19.12 33.12 -9.96
CA THR A 42 18.10 33.94 -9.31
C THR A 42 18.29 33.98 -7.78
N ALA A 43 19.49 33.63 -7.29
CA ALA A 43 19.76 33.50 -5.85
C ALA A 43 19.37 34.78 -5.11
N LEU A 44 18.23 34.72 -4.46
CA LEU A 44 17.75 35.71 -3.52
C LEU A 44 18.67 35.70 -2.29
N VAL A 45 19.03 36.89 -1.87
CA VAL A 45 19.72 37.24 -0.63
C VAL A 45 19.18 36.37 0.52
N PRO A 46 20.07 35.77 1.37
CA PRO A 46 19.60 35.05 2.55
C PRO A 46 18.71 35.97 3.37
N PRO A 47 17.61 35.48 3.93
CA PRO A 47 16.71 36.31 4.71
C PRO A 47 17.49 36.94 5.85
N THR A 48 17.49 38.26 5.90
CA THR A 48 18.10 39.05 6.99
C THR A 48 17.53 38.60 8.32
N ALA A 49 18.41 38.42 9.30
CA ALA A 49 18.19 37.87 10.64
C ALA A 49 17.24 38.67 11.56
N SER A 50 16.19 39.30 11.04
CA SER A 50 15.29 40.19 11.82
C SER A 50 13.87 39.62 12.04
N ALA A 51 13.53 38.44 11.55
CA ALA A 51 12.24 37.84 11.89
C ALA A 51 12.33 37.16 13.27
N SER A 52 11.39 37.48 14.17
CA SER A 52 11.33 36.80 15.47
C SER A 52 11.15 35.29 15.25
N LEU A 53 12.05 34.48 15.83
CA LEU A 53 11.98 33.02 15.76
C LEU A 53 10.61 32.53 16.25
N PRO A 54 9.97 31.58 15.56
CA PRO A 54 8.68 31.02 15.99
C PRO A 54 8.81 30.17 17.26
N SER A 55 7.71 29.94 17.96
CA SER A 55 7.67 28.93 19.03
C SER A 55 7.63 27.53 18.44
N ILE A 56 8.38 26.61 19.02
CA ILE A 56 8.49 25.20 18.58
C ILE A 56 8.13 24.25 19.72
N THR A 57 7.25 23.29 19.44
CA THR A 57 7.06 22.10 20.27
C THR A 57 7.72 20.91 19.59
N LEU A 58 8.75 20.33 20.19
CA LEU A 58 9.41 19.12 19.71
C LEU A 58 8.84 17.91 20.42
N ILE A 59 8.24 16.99 19.68
CA ILE A 59 7.58 15.79 20.20
C ILE A 59 8.43 14.56 19.86
N VAL A 60 8.78 13.77 20.87
CA VAL A 60 9.53 12.52 20.75
C VAL A 60 8.69 11.39 21.33
N PRO A 61 8.03 10.58 20.51
CA PRO A 61 7.37 9.37 20.98
C PRO A 61 8.42 8.27 21.27
N ALA A 62 8.28 7.55 22.39
CA ALA A 62 9.19 6.49 22.80
C ALA A 62 8.42 5.22 23.23
N HIS A 63 8.87 4.05 22.78
CA HIS A 63 8.36 2.75 23.19
C HIS A 63 9.49 1.72 23.23
N ASN A 64 9.93 1.34 24.42
CA ASN A 64 11.03 0.40 24.64
C ASN A 64 12.37 0.85 23.99
N GLU A 65 12.80 2.08 24.33
CA GLU A 65 13.95 2.78 23.79
C GLU A 65 15.06 2.99 24.87
N ALA A 66 15.14 2.11 25.87
CA ALA A 66 16.06 2.26 27.01
C ALA A 66 17.53 2.45 26.58
N LYS A 67 17.94 1.89 25.45
CA LYS A 67 19.32 1.95 24.95
C LYS A 67 19.72 3.33 24.41
N VAL A 68 18.77 4.07 23.86
CA VAL A 68 19.04 5.32 23.10
C VAL A 68 18.49 6.57 23.78
N ILE A 69 17.53 6.42 24.71
CA ILE A 69 16.81 7.56 25.29
C ILE A 69 17.73 8.54 26.04
N ALA A 70 18.81 8.07 26.70
CA ALA A 70 19.78 8.93 27.37
C ALA A 70 20.57 9.80 26.37
N ALA A 71 21.01 9.20 25.25
CA ALA A 71 21.68 9.92 24.16
C ALA A 71 20.72 10.94 23.51
N LYS A 72 19.46 10.57 23.33
CA LYS A 72 18.42 11.49 22.83
C LYS A 72 18.24 12.69 23.74
N LEU A 73 18.15 12.51 25.06
CA LEU A 73 18.01 13.61 26.02
C LEU A 73 19.22 14.54 26.02
N ALA A 74 20.45 13.97 25.95
CA ALA A 74 21.66 14.76 25.82
C ALA A 74 21.67 15.59 24.51
N ASN A 75 21.23 15.02 23.41
CA ASN A 75 21.06 15.72 22.12
C ASN A 75 20.05 16.86 22.22
N LEU A 76 18.87 16.62 22.82
CA LEU A 76 17.84 17.64 23.01
C LEU A 76 18.31 18.80 23.88
N ALA A 77 19.12 18.52 24.89
CA ALA A 77 19.75 19.55 25.75
C ALA A 77 20.80 20.39 25.01
N ALA A 78 21.45 19.82 23.99
CA ALA A 78 22.46 20.49 23.18
C ALA A 78 21.91 21.30 22.01
N LEU A 79 20.57 21.28 21.76
CA LEU A 79 19.98 22.05 20.67
C LEU A 79 20.14 23.56 20.88
N ASP A 80 20.61 24.24 19.85
CA ASP A 80 20.75 25.70 19.80
C ASP A 80 19.44 26.35 19.36
N TYR A 81 18.56 26.60 20.35
CA TYR A 81 17.30 27.32 20.16
C TYR A 81 16.93 28.05 21.45
N PRO A 82 16.31 29.27 21.38
CA PRO A 82 15.88 30.00 22.57
C PRO A 82 15.00 29.16 23.48
N ARG A 83 15.38 29.03 24.74
CA ARG A 83 14.73 28.11 25.69
C ARG A 83 13.28 28.50 26.02
N ASP A 84 12.96 29.78 25.95
CA ASP A 84 11.62 30.33 26.12
C ASP A 84 10.70 30.05 24.94
N LYS A 85 11.28 29.65 23.78
CA LYS A 85 10.55 29.35 22.56
C LYS A 85 10.57 27.85 22.18
N LEU A 86 11.23 27.01 22.95
CA LEU A 86 11.32 25.57 22.73
C LEU A 86 10.69 24.79 23.87
N GLN A 87 9.62 24.06 23.57
CA GLN A 87 9.06 23.03 24.45
C GLN A 87 9.41 21.66 23.91
N VAL A 88 9.85 20.75 24.76
CA VAL A 88 10.08 19.35 24.42
C VAL A 88 9.07 18.45 25.12
N ILE A 89 8.43 17.57 24.39
CA ILE A 89 7.51 16.56 24.91
C ILE A 89 8.11 15.19 24.60
N LEU A 90 8.43 14.44 25.65
CA LEU A 90 8.84 13.04 25.56
C LEU A 90 7.65 12.17 25.99
N ALA A 91 7.06 11.43 25.04
CA ALA A 91 5.83 10.67 25.25
C ALA A 91 6.12 9.17 25.25
N PHE A 92 5.98 8.53 26.43
CA PHE A 92 6.23 7.10 26.65
C PHE A 92 4.95 6.32 26.42
N ASP A 93 4.93 5.46 25.38
CA ASP A 93 3.75 4.70 24.97
C ASP A 93 3.78 3.26 25.49
N GLY A 94 3.38 3.07 26.75
CA GLY A 94 3.27 1.75 27.36
C GLY A 94 4.61 1.00 27.38
N CYS A 95 5.68 1.66 27.77
CA CYS A 95 7.01 1.04 27.87
C CYS A 95 6.98 -0.11 28.89
N THR A 96 7.62 -1.22 28.52
CA THR A 96 7.74 -2.43 29.35
C THR A 96 9.17 -2.68 29.82
N ASP A 97 10.11 -1.84 29.35
CA ASP A 97 11.52 -1.83 29.72
C ASP A 97 11.86 -0.60 30.59
N ASP A 98 13.14 -0.38 30.86
CA ASP A 98 13.64 0.69 31.72
C ASP A 98 13.64 2.08 31.05
N THR A 99 13.02 2.25 29.87
CA THR A 99 13.04 3.52 29.11
C THR A 99 12.66 4.73 29.97
N LEU A 100 11.57 4.63 30.73
CA LEU A 100 11.09 5.74 31.57
C LEU A 100 12.04 6.02 32.75
N ALA A 101 12.59 4.98 33.37
CA ALA A 101 13.52 5.09 34.47
C ALA A 101 14.84 5.76 34.01
N VAL A 102 15.40 5.32 32.90
CA VAL A 102 16.58 5.90 32.26
C VAL A 102 16.31 7.35 31.85
N ALA A 103 15.17 7.65 31.26
CA ALA A 103 14.83 9.02 30.90
C ALA A 103 14.79 9.94 32.14
N ARG A 104 14.10 9.54 33.21
CA ARG A 104 14.03 10.33 34.45
C ARG A 104 15.38 10.57 35.10
N SER A 105 16.25 9.58 35.10
CA SER A 105 17.63 9.71 35.67
C SER A 105 18.59 10.53 34.80
N SER A 106 18.29 10.64 33.49
CA SER A 106 19.13 11.39 32.53
C SER A 106 18.79 12.87 32.44
N VAL A 107 17.65 13.33 32.99
CA VAL A 107 17.26 14.74 33.00
C VAL A 107 18.10 15.48 34.05
N ARG A 108 18.81 16.53 33.63
CA ARG A 108 19.65 17.35 34.50
C ARG A 108 19.05 18.74 34.68
N PRO A 109 18.92 19.25 35.91
CA PRO A 109 18.38 20.60 36.16
C PRO A 109 19.12 21.72 35.41
N GLN A 110 20.43 21.55 35.20
CA GLN A 110 21.25 22.52 34.48
C GLN A 110 20.94 22.67 33.00
N ASP A 111 20.27 21.68 32.39
CA ASP A 111 19.96 21.68 30.95
C ASP A 111 18.90 22.74 30.61
N ARG A 112 18.20 23.29 31.61
CA ARG A 112 17.14 24.33 31.48
C ARG A 112 16.16 24.06 30.32
N LEU A 113 15.92 22.78 30.03
CA LEU A 113 15.02 22.36 28.96
C LEU A 113 13.58 22.37 29.47
N ALA A 114 12.69 23.06 28.78
CA ALA A 114 11.25 22.99 29.06
C ALA A 114 10.72 21.59 28.62
N LEU A 115 11.05 20.57 29.44
CA LEU A 115 10.77 19.16 29.17
C LEU A 115 9.49 18.71 29.88
N ARG A 116 8.55 18.18 29.11
CA ARG A 116 7.34 17.51 29.60
C ARG A 116 7.44 16.02 29.34
N LEU A 117 7.43 15.21 30.40
CA LEU A 117 7.34 13.74 30.31
C LEU A 117 5.86 13.34 30.37
N VAL A 118 5.39 12.63 29.37
CA VAL A 118 4.01 12.13 29.27
C VAL A 118 4.05 10.62 29.26
N GLU A 119 3.39 9.98 30.21
CA GLU A 119 3.36 8.54 30.35
C GLU A 119 1.96 7.99 30.02
N TYR A 120 1.89 7.06 29.08
CA TYR A 120 0.72 6.23 28.81
C TYR A 120 0.94 4.86 29.45
N ARG A 121 0.02 4.44 30.30
CA ARG A 121 0.10 3.15 31.01
C ARG A 121 0.03 1.94 30.10
N THR A 122 -0.63 2.07 28.96
CA THR A 122 -0.79 1.03 27.94
C THR A 122 -0.34 1.55 26.58
N ASN A 123 0.19 0.69 25.73
CA ASN A 123 0.53 1.04 24.36
C ASN A 123 -0.74 1.40 23.58
N ILE A 124 -0.88 2.69 23.23
CA ILE A 124 -1.99 3.23 22.43
C ILE A 124 -1.62 3.42 20.95
N GLY A 125 -0.34 3.23 20.61
CA GLY A 125 0.23 3.34 19.27
C GLY A 125 0.76 4.73 18.91
N LYS A 126 1.88 4.77 18.16
CA LYS A 126 2.57 6.03 17.77
C LYS A 126 1.62 7.09 17.23
N VAL A 127 0.71 6.73 16.33
CA VAL A 127 -0.24 7.66 15.69
C VAL A 127 -1.17 8.31 16.72
N ALA A 128 -1.68 7.54 17.68
CA ALA A 128 -2.55 8.06 18.74
C ALA A 128 -1.77 9.00 19.68
N VAL A 129 -0.52 8.65 20.00
CA VAL A 129 0.38 9.52 20.78
C VAL A 129 0.61 10.84 20.03
N LEU A 130 1.01 10.77 18.75
CA LEU A 130 1.24 11.96 17.93
C LEU A 130 -0.01 12.84 17.85
N ASN A 131 -1.18 12.27 17.56
CA ASN A 131 -2.42 13.04 17.47
C ASN A 131 -2.74 13.79 18.77
N LYS A 132 -2.56 13.14 19.94
CA LYS A 132 -2.80 13.79 21.23
C LYS A 132 -1.79 14.90 21.50
N GLN A 133 -0.47 14.62 21.31
CA GLN A 133 0.55 15.60 21.65
C GLN A 133 0.58 16.78 20.68
N ILE A 134 0.26 16.59 19.38
CA ILE A 134 0.16 17.69 18.41
C ILE A 134 -1.07 18.57 18.72
N ALA A 135 -2.21 17.96 19.10
CA ALA A 135 -3.40 18.71 19.49
C ALA A 135 -3.15 19.62 20.70
N ASP A 136 -2.38 19.12 21.69
CA ASP A 136 -2.05 19.81 22.93
C ASP A 136 -0.84 20.78 22.81
N ALA A 137 -0.13 20.77 21.68
CA ALA A 137 1.04 21.60 21.48
C ALA A 137 0.68 23.10 21.44
N PRO A 138 1.28 23.97 22.24
CA PRO A 138 0.93 25.40 22.26
C PRO A 138 1.59 26.21 21.16
N SER A 139 2.61 25.67 20.51
CA SER A 139 3.51 26.39 19.59
C SER A 139 2.96 26.46 18.17
N ASP A 140 3.44 27.43 17.38
CA ASP A 140 3.07 27.63 15.97
C ASP A 140 3.63 26.51 15.07
N ILE A 141 4.82 26.02 15.44
CA ILE A 141 5.53 24.96 14.71
C ILE A 141 5.63 23.73 15.61
N VAL A 142 5.39 22.56 15.03
CA VAL A 142 5.65 21.26 15.66
C VAL A 142 6.80 20.59 14.95
N ALA A 143 7.76 20.10 15.73
CA ALA A 143 8.83 19.23 15.30
C ALA A 143 8.55 17.81 15.79
N LEU A 144 8.71 16.83 14.92
CA LEU A 144 8.66 15.40 15.28
C LEU A 144 10.04 14.80 15.14
N SER A 145 10.44 13.97 16.09
CA SER A 145 11.70 13.23 16.03
C SER A 145 11.57 11.86 16.67
N ASP A 146 12.14 10.84 16.03
CA ASP A 146 12.22 9.50 16.63
C ASP A 146 13.22 9.49 17.81
N ALA A 147 12.99 8.61 18.80
CA ALA A 147 13.83 8.51 20.00
C ALA A 147 15.24 8.01 19.67
N SER A 148 15.38 7.17 18.64
CA SER A 148 16.67 6.61 18.18
C SER A 148 17.48 7.56 17.29
N ALA A 149 16.95 8.74 16.92
CA ALA A 149 17.62 9.69 16.05
C ALA A 149 18.15 10.91 16.82
N VAL A 150 19.39 11.32 16.55
CA VAL A 150 19.97 12.59 17.02
C VAL A 150 20.04 13.58 15.87
N VAL A 151 19.85 14.86 16.17
CA VAL A 151 19.86 15.95 15.18
C VAL A 151 20.97 16.94 15.47
N ASP A 152 21.45 17.63 14.42
CA ASP A 152 22.48 18.66 14.57
C ASP A 152 22.01 19.78 15.51
N ALA A 153 22.94 20.38 16.25
CA ALA A 153 22.63 21.37 17.28
C ALA A 153 21.85 22.57 16.71
N ASP A 154 22.15 23.02 15.49
CA ASP A 154 21.53 24.17 14.82
C ASP A 154 20.31 23.79 13.94
N ALA A 155 19.88 22.51 13.98
CA ALA A 155 18.79 22.00 13.14
C ALA A 155 17.48 22.79 13.28
N LEU A 156 17.12 23.18 14.52
CA LEU A 156 15.92 23.98 14.76
C LEU A 156 16.02 25.40 14.23
N LEU A 157 17.19 26.04 14.35
CA LEU A 157 17.43 27.39 13.81
C LEU A 157 17.33 27.41 12.30
N ARG A 158 17.97 26.42 11.63
CA ARG A 158 17.88 26.27 10.18
C ARG A 158 16.44 26.04 9.72
N ALA A 159 15.73 25.13 10.37
CA ALA A 159 14.34 24.84 10.03
C ALA A 159 13.43 26.06 10.26
N ALA A 160 13.61 26.79 11.36
CA ALA A 160 12.84 27.99 11.70
C ALA A 160 12.98 29.08 10.63
N ALA A 161 14.18 29.25 10.06
CA ALA A 161 14.44 30.24 9.01
C ALA A 161 13.55 30.02 7.77
N HIS A 162 13.28 28.78 7.39
CA HIS A 162 12.38 28.47 6.28
C HIS A 162 10.94 28.90 6.55
N PHE A 163 10.46 28.86 7.78
CA PHE A 163 9.10 29.26 8.14
C PHE A 163 8.87 30.78 8.12
N ALA A 164 9.87 31.60 7.82
CA ALA A 164 9.67 33.01 7.51
C ALA A 164 8.81 33.19 6.22
N ASP A 165 8.87 32.23 5.28
CA ASP A 165 7.97 32.15 4.13
C ASP A 165 6.64 31.49 4.55
N PRO A 166 5.49 32.24 4.52
CA PRO A 166 4.20 31.69 4.93
C PRO A 166 3.68 30.58 4.00
N THR A 167 4.21 30.43 2.80
CA THR A 167 3.84 29.35 1.87
C THR A 167 4.46 28.00 2.23
N ILE A 168 5.51 28.01 3.07
CA ILE A 168 6.15 26.79 3.54
C ILE A 168 5.36 26.20 4.71
N GLY A 169 4.81 25.01 4.49
CA GLY A 169 4.06 24.26 5.49
C GLY A 169 4.86 23.18 6.19
N VAL A 170 5.92 22.65 5.53
CA VAL A 170 6.75 21.54 6.03
C VAL A 170 8.22 21.81 5.73
N VAL A 171 9.09 21.46 6.70
CA VAL A 171 10.55 21.43 6.52
C VAL A 171 11.05 20.05 6.94
N CYS A 172 11.80 19.39 6.08
CA CYS A 172 12.48 18.13 6.37
C CYS A 172 13.95 18.18 5.98
N GLY A 173 14.75 17.37 6.64
CA GLY A 173 16.21 17.32 6.48
C GLY A 173 16.71 16.01 5.90
N GLY A 174 18.04 15.90 5.84
CA GLY A 174 18.76 14.68 5.48
C GLY A 174 18.70 13.64 6.59
N TYR A 175 18.90 12.39 6.20
CA TYR A 175 18.96 11.24 7.09
C TYR A 175 20.28 10.51 6.87
N ARG A 176 20.95 10.15 7.97
CA ARG A 176 22.18 9.37 7.96
C ARG A 176 22.09 8.23 8.96
N LEU A 177 22.76 7.14 8.63
CA LEU A 177 23.00 6.05 9.58
C LEU A 177 24.35 6.29 10.23
N GLN A 178 24.44 6.20 11.56
CA GLN A 178 25.72 6.24 12.26
C GLN A 178 26.56 5.03 11.88
N ASP A 179 25.91 3.89 11.71
CA ASP A 179 26.52 2.61 11.38
C ASP A 179 25.59 1.80 10.48
N ALA A 180 25.93 1.71 9.19
CA ALA A 180 25.17 0.92 8.24
C ALA A 180 25.40 -0.57 8.48
N GLY A 181 24.34 -1.35 8.61
CA GLY A 181 24.41 -2.80 8.81
C GLY A 181 24.97 -3.57 7.59
N SER A 182 25.02 -2.93 6.41
CA SER A 182 25.62 -3.46 5.18
C SER A 182 25.96 -2.34 4.19
N GLU A 183 26.91 -2.58 3.30
CA GLU A 183 27.22 -1.66 2.18
C GLU A 183 25.99 -1.34 1.32
N GLY A 184 25.10 -2.32 1.09
CA GLY A 184 23.87 -2.15 0.33
C GLY A 184 22.89 -1.20 1.02
N GLU A 185 22.85 -1.17 2.33
CA GLU A 185 22.00 -0.25 3.10
C GLU A 185 22.49 1.19 2.99
N SER A 186 23.81 1.43 3.10
CA SER A 186 24.39 2.76 2.91
C SER A 186 24.10 3.31 1.52
N VAL A 187 24.40 2.53 0.47
CA VAL A 187 24.13 2.92 -0.94
C VAL A 187 22.64 3.21 -1.17
N TYR A 188 21.75 2.42 -0.56
CA TYR A 188 20.30 2.64 -0.67
C TYR A 188 19.88 3.97 -0.05
N TRP A 189 20.39 4.33 1.14
CA TRP A 189 20.03 5.58 1.81
C TRP A 189 20.61 6.81 1.11
N ASP A 190 21.84 6.72 0.59
CA ASP A 190 22.45 7.78 -0.22
C ASP A 190 21.61 8.03 -1.49
N TYR A 191 21.19 6.95 -2.16
CA TYR A 191 20.29 7.03 -3.31
C TYR A 191 18.94 7.67 -2.95
N GLN A 192 18.32 7.28 -1.83
CA GLN A 192 17.04 7.86 -1.40
C GLN A 192 17.17 9.34 -1.04
N THR A 193 18.27 9.73 -0.42
CA THR A 193 18.58 11.13 -0.10
C THR A 193 18.74 11.97 -1.37
N ALA A 194 19.46 11.46 -2.37
CA ALA A 194 19.63 12.13 -3.65
C ALA A 194 18.28 12.30 -4.38
N ILE A 195 17.45 11.27 -4.42
CA ILE A 195 16.09 11.34 -5.02
C ILE A 195 15.24 12.39 -4.32
N LYS A 196 15.21 12.44 -2.97
CA LYS A 196 14.45 13.47 -2.23
C LYS A 196 14.93 14.88 -2.51
N ALA A 197 16.24 15.09 -2.64
CA ALA A 197 16.82 16.38 -3.00
C ALA A 197 16.42 16.80 -4.42
N ASP A 198 16.37 15.87 -5.36
CA ASP A 198 15.93 16.11 -6.72
C ASP A 198 14.42 16.37 -6.80
N GLU A 199 13.59 15.60 -6.09
CA GLU A 199 12.15 15.83 -5.95
C GLU A 199 11.84 17.22 -5.38
N ALA A 200 12.58 17.64 -4.34
CA ALA A 200 12.43 18.94 -3.70
C ALA A 200 12.79 20.09 -4.66
N ALA A 201 13.80 19.93 -5.50
CA ALA A 201 14.19 20.93 -6.49
C ALA A 201 13.14 21.15 -7.57
N ILE A 202 12.30 20.14 -7.84
CA ILE A 202 11.28 20.19 -8.91
C ILE A 202 9.92 20.61 -8.36
N ALA A 203 9.48 20.02 -7.23
CA ALA A 203 8.14 20.23 -6.68
C ALA A 203 8.13 20.20 -5.15
N ALA A 204 8.28 19.01 -4.56
CA ALA A 204 8.33 18.77 -3.12
C ALA A 204 9.00 17.42 -2.84
N PRO A 205 9.73 17.26 -1.73
CA PRO A 205 10.20 15.94 -1.31
C PRO A 205 8.98 15.06 -1.03
N MET A 206 8.97 13.84 -1.57
CA MET A 206 7.86 12.91 -1.39
C MET A 206 7.94 12.25 0.00
N GLY A 207 7.36 12.95 0.98
CA GLY A 207 7.39 12.60 2.39
C GLY A 207 8.64 13.10 3.11
N ALA A 208 8.59 13.13 4.44
CA ALA A 208 9.74 13.41 5.30
C ALA A 208 10.51 12.13 5.64
N HIS A 209 11.57 12.26 6.46
CA HIS A 209 12.11 11.16 7.23
C HIS A 209 11.51 11.18 8.64
N GLY A 210 11.06 10.05 9.16
CA GLY A 210 10.50 9.93 10.50
C GLY A 210 11.48 10.38 11.60
N ALA A 211 12.79 10.29 11.30
CA ALA A 211 13.84 10.70 12.21
C ALA A 211 13.75 12.17 12.65
N PHE A 212 13.41 13.09 11.73
CA PHE A 212 13.22 14.52 12.07
C PHE A 212 12.54 15.28 10.94
N TYR A 213 11.45 16.01 11.25
CA TYR A 213 10.82 17.00 10.39
C TYR A 213 9.93 17.97 11.18
N LEU A 214 9.62 19.13 10.58
CA LEU A 214 8.82 20.16 11.20
C LEU A 214 7.66 20.56 10.28
N PHE A 215 6.58 21.06 10.88
CA PHE A 215 5.43 21.57 10.13
C PHE A 215 4.66 22.64 10.91
N ARG A 216 3.89 23.47 10.20
CA ARG A 216 2.97 24.42 10.82
C ARG A 216 1.82 23.68 11.48
N ARG A 217 1.64 23.89 12.78
CA ARG A 217 0.60 23.22 13.58
C ARG A 217 -0.80 23.48 13.06
N ASN A 218 -1.12 24.70 12.64
CA ASN A 218 -2.44 25.08 12.13
C ASN A 218 -2.82 24.38 10.81
N LEU A 219 -1.86 23.79 10.10
CA LEU A 219 -2.10 23.03 8.87
C LEU A 219 -2.33 21.54 9.12
N TRP A 220 -2.05 21.09 10.34
CA TRP A 220 -2.23 19.70 10.70
C TRP A 220 -3.69 19.29 10.76
N THR A 221 -3.96 18.04 10.42
CA THR A 221 -5.23 17.34 10.65
C THR A 221 -4.93 15.99 11.29
N PRO A 222 -5.77 15.52 12.24
CA PRO A 222 -5.54 14.25 12.90
C PRO A 222 -5.32 13.11 11.89
N LEU A 223 -4.27 12.33 12.13
CA LEU A 223 -3.97 11.15 11.34
C LEU A 223 -5.01 10.06 11.63
N PRO A 224 -5.55 9.37 10.61
CA PRO A 224 -6.34 8.17 10.83
C PRO A 224 -5.57 7.12 11.65
N ALA A 225 -6.27 6.43 12.57
CA ALA A 225 -5.64 5.51 13.52
C ALA A 225 -4.87 4.35 12.86
N ASP A 226 -5.25 3.98 11.62
CA ASP A 226 -4.61 2.93 10.82
C ASP A 226 -3.43 3.43 9.99
N THR A 227 -2.95 4.67 10.19
CA THR A 227 -1.82 5.23 9.43
C THR A 227 -0.53 4.45 9.72
N ILE A 228 0.14 3.99 8.65
CA ILE A 228 1.36 3.16 8.74
C ILE A 228 2.61 4.03 8.66
N ASN A 229 2.69 4.92 7.68
CA ASN A 229 3.81 5.83 7.45
C ASN A 229 3.36 7.25 7.75
N ASP A 230 3.42 7.65 9.02
CA ASP A 230 3.07 9.00 9.49
C ASP A 230 3.97 10.08 8.86
N ASP A 231 5.24 9.76 8.67
CA ASP A 231 6.27 10.59 8.03
C ASP A 231 6.02 10.89 6.53
N PHE A 232 5.12 10.16 5.91
CA PHE A 232 4.63 10.49 4.57
C PHE A 232 3.25 11.15 4.61
N VAL A 233 2.30 10.54 5.32
CA VAL A 233 0.90 10.97 5.26
C VAL A 233 0.72 12.37 5.82
N LEU A 234 1.38 12.71 6.94
CA LEU A 234 1.25 14.03 7.57
C LEU A 234 1.80 15.15 6.67
N PRO A 235 3.10 15.13 6.26
CA PRO A 235 3.65 16.21 5.43
C PRO A 235 2.94 16.30 4.07
N MET A 236 2.61 15.18 3.43
CA MET A 236 1.96 15.19 2.13
C MET A 236 0.49 15.61 2.20
N SER A 237 -0.18 15.46 3.33
CA SER A 237 -1.51 16.04 3.55
C SER A 237 -1.48 17.58 3.56
N ILE A 238 -0.40 18.16 4.08
CA ILE A 238 -0.17 19.62 4.07
C ILE A 238 0.14 20.10 2.65
N VAL A 239 0.99 19.37 1.91
CA VAL A 239 1.27 19.64 0.50
C VAL A 239 0.00 19.52 -0.36
N ALA A 240 -0.87 18.57 -0.05
CA ALA A 240 -2.16 18.41 -0.73
C ALA A 240 -3.10 19.62 -0.53
N LYS A 241 -2.94 20.38 0.56
CA LYS A 241 -3.66 21.66 0.80
C LYS A 241 -3.06 22.85 0.03
N GLY A 242 -1.96 22.65 -0.72
CA GLY A 242 -1.32 23.69 -1.54
C GLY A 242 -0.09 24.36 -0.90
N TYR A 243 0.32 23.95 0.30
CA TYR A 243 1.53 24.44 0.93
C TYR A 243 2.79 23.74 0.40
N ARG A 244 3.92 24.43 0.48
CA ARG A 244 5.21 23.90 0.05
C ARG A 244 5.86 23.05 1.15
N SER A 245 6.55 21.99 0.75
CA SER A 245 7.49 21.24 1.59
C SER A 245 8.91 21.48 1.10
N VAL A 246 9.82 21.82 2.01
CA VAL A 246 11.22 22.10 1.73
C VAL A 246 12.08 20.95 2.25
N TYR A 247 13.11 20.61 1.48
CA TYR A 247 14.16 19.70 1.90
C TYR A 247 15.46 20.49 2.06
N ASP A 248 15.99 20.54 3.29
CA ASP A 248 17.25 21.19 3.58
C ASP A 248 18.31 20.15 3.96
N PRO A 249 19.30 19.86 3.09
CA PRO A 249 20.34 18.87 3.36
C PRO A 249 21.30 19.27 4.51
N ALA A 250 21.30 20.54 4.91
CA ALA A 250 22.09 21.02 6.05
C ALA A 250 21.44 20.70 7.41
N ILE A 251 20.18 20.29 7.42
CA ILE A 251 19.49 19.75 8.60
C ILE A 251 19.68 18.23 8.57
N THR A 252 20.53 17.67 9.46
CA THR A 252 20.80 16.23 9.45
C THR A 252 20.23 15.56 10.70
N ALA A 253 19.56 14.44 10.49
CA ALA A 253 19.19 13.49 11.53
C ALA A 253 19.99 12.20 11.37
N THR A 254 20.68 11.79 12.44
CA THR A 254 21.55 10.59 12.46
C THR A 254 20.89 9.51 13.32
N GLU A 255 20.63 8.34 12.73
CA GLU A 255 20.09 7.17 13.39
C GLU A 255 21.19 6.44 14.17
N LEU A 256 20.93 6.18 15.45
CA LEU A 256 21.88 5.55 16.37
C LEU A 256 21.82 4.02 16.35
N GLU A 257 20.64 3.46 16.03
CA GLU A 257 20.42 2.02 16.12
C GLU A 257 20.70 1.30 14.80
N ARG A 258 21.44 0.18 14.91
CA ARG A 258 21.55 -0.81 13.82
C ARG A 258 20.29 -1.62 13.71
N THR A 259 19.76 -1.79 12.51
CA THR A 259 18.64 -2.67 12.26
C THR A 259 19.15 -4.10 11.99
N GLY A 260 18.80 -5.06 12.85
CA GLY A 260 19.11 -6.48 12.61
C GLY A 260 18.38 -7.03 11.35
N THR A 261 19.01 -7.95 10.62
CA THR A 261 18.53 -8.43 9.31
C THR A 261 17.09 -8.98 9.30
N SER A 262 16.67 -9.72 10.33
CA SER A 262 15.29 -10.25 10.43
C SER A 262 14.26 -9.16 10.76
N GLN A 263 14.66 -8.12 11.46
CA GLN A 263 13.83 -6.95 11.75
C GLN A 263 13.70 -6.08 10.50
N GLU A 264 14.77 -5.99 9.69
CA GLU A 264 14.78 -5.23 8.45
C GLU A 264 13.74 -5.74 7.43
N PHE A 265 13.65 -7.05 7.20
CA PHE A 265 12.62 -7.60 6.30
C PHE A 265 11.20 -7.25 6.79
N ARG A 266 10.92 -7.40 8.09
CA ARG A 266 9.62 -7.03 8.68
C ARG A 266 9.34 -5.52 8.55
N ARG A 267 10.35 -4.68 8.76
CA ARG A 267 10.28 -3.24 8.54
C ARG A 267 9.95 -2.90 7.08
N ARG A 268 10.61 -3.54 6.11
CA ARG A 268 10.34 -3.37 4.67
C ARG A 268 8.92 -3.80 4.28
N VAL A 269 8.43 -4.90 4.84
CA VAL A 269 7.02 -5.33 4.64
C VAL A 269 6.06 -4.27 5.16
N ARG A 270 6.30 -3.69 6.34
CA ARG A 270 5.50 -2.60 6.89
C ARG A 270 5.53 -1.36 6.01
N ILE A 271 6.73 -0.95 5.56
CA ILE A 271 6.90 0.20 4.66
C ILE A 271 6.17 -0.05 3.33
N GLY A 272 6.25 -1.28 2.77
CA GLY A 272 5.53 -1.66 1.56
C GLY A 272 4.01 -1.53 1.70
N ALA A 273 3.46 -1.93 2.84
CA ALA A 273 2.05 -1.73 3.16
C ALA A 273 1.69 -0.24 3.24
N GLY A 274 2.54 0.56 3.90
CA GLY A 274 2.39 2.01 3.98
C GLY A 274 2.46 2.68 2.60
N ASN A 275 3.32 2.21 1.70
CA ASN A 275 3.39 2.72 0.33
C ASN A 275 2.06 2.49 -0.45
N MET A 276 1.43 1.32 -0.31
CA MET A 276 0.11 1.08 -0.90
C MET A 276 -0.96 1.96 -0.25
N GLN A 277 -0.94 2.09 1.08
CA GLN A 277 -1.85 2.96 1.81
C GLN A 277 -1.77 4.41 1.35
N GLN A 278 -0.56 4.95 1.17
CA GLN A 278 -0.29 6.33 0.74
C GLN A 278 -0.96 6.64 -0.60
N VAL A 279 -0.80 5.76 -1.58
CA VAL A 279 -1.38 5.92 -2.93
C VAL A 279 -2.92 5.93 -2.86
N LEU A 280 -3.49 5.03 -2.06
CA LEU A 280 -4.95 4.93 -1.93
C LEU A 280 -5.56 6.04 -1.07
N ARG A 281 -4.78 6.63 -0.15
CA ARG A 281 -5.23 7.67 0.79
C ARG A 281 -5.09 9.08 0.23
N LEU A 282 -4.06 9.34 -0.58
CA LEU A 282 -3.74 10.65 -1.14
C LEU A 282 -3.77 10.67 -2.67
N PRO A 283 -4.84 10.16 -3.33
CA PRO A 283 -4.93 10.11 -4.79
C PRO A 283 -4.92 11.50 -5.44
N GLN A 284 -5.30 12.54 -4.68
CA GLN A 284 -5.26 13.94 -5.15
C GLN A 284 -3.84 14.44 -5.45
N LEU A 285 -2.79 13.79 -4.93
CA LEU A 285 -1.42 14.14 -5.28
C LEU A 285 -1.08 13.75 -6.72
N ALA A 286 -1.80 12.78 -7.31
CA ALA A 286 -1.64 12.35 -8.70
C ALA A 286 -2.55 13.15 -9.68
N ASP A 287 -3.26 14.19 -9.22
CA ASP A 287 -4.09 15.02 -10.09
C ASP A 287 -3.19 15.79 -11.09
N PRO A 288 -3.35 15.58 -12.41
CA PRO A 288 -2.54 16.26 -13.43
C PRO A 288 -2.52 17.80 -13.33
N ARG A 289 -3.56 18.39 -12.74
CA ARG A 289 -3.65 19.85 -12.51
C ARG A 289 -2.55 20.36 -11.57
N ARG A 290 -1.93 19.49 -10.80
CA ARG A 290 -0.79 19.81 -9.92
C ARG A 290 0.56 19.80 -10.64
N GLY A 291 0.58 19.58 -11.97
CA GLY A 291 1.77 19.66 -12.80
C GLY A 291 2.91 18.76 -12.32
N ALA A 292 4.06 19.36 -12.02
CA ALA A 292 5.27 18.66 -11.60
C ALA A 292 5.07 17.78 -10.36
N LEU A 293 4.28 18.23 -9.38
CA LEU A 293 3.99 17.45 -8.17
C LEU A 293 3.30 16.13 -8.50
N ALA A 294 2.31 16.17 -9.40
CA ALA A 294 1.59 14.96 -9.81
C ALA A 294 2.49 13.97 -10.53
N LEU A 295 3.37 14.48 -11.42
CA LEU A 295 4.32 13.63 -12.14
C LEU A 295 5.32 12.96 -11.17
N VAL A 296 5.92 13.73 -10.27
CA VAL A 296 6.88 13.24 -9.28
C VAL A 296 6.23 12.20 -8.35
N PHE A 297 5.01 12.49 -7.86
CA PHE A 297 4.28 11.53 -7.02
C PHE A 297 3.93 10.25 -7.79
N ALA A 298 3.31 10.35 -8.96
CA ALA A 298 2.86 9.18 -9.73
C ALA A 298 4.03 8.27 -10.15
N SER A 299 5.14 8.86 -10.62
CA SER A 299 6.32 8.12 -11.10
C SER A 299 7.16 7.52 -9.98
N GLY A 300 7.31 8.23 -8.86
CA GLY A 300 8.08 7.80 -7.70
C GLY A 300 7.26 6.92 -6.76
N LYS A 301 6.48 7.55 -5.90
CA LYS A 301 5.73 6.85 -4.84
C LYS A 301 4.47 6.15 -5.35
N GLY A 302 3.83 6.69 -6.40
CA GLY A 302 2.62 6.12 -6.99
C GLY A 302 2.87 4.77 -7.65
N LEU A 303 3.90 4.67 -8.48
CA LEU A 303 4.23 3.44 -9.21
C LEU A 303 4.92 2.38 -8.33
N ARG A 304 5.67 2.81 -7.32
CA ARG A 304 6.51 1.95 -6.47
C ARG A 304 5.81 0.71 -5.89
N PRO A 305 4.61 0.80 -5.28
CA PRO A 305 3.94 -0.36 -4.69
C PRO A 305 3.43 -1.36 -5.73
N PHE A 306 3.35 -0.97 -7.01
CA PHE A 306 2.88 -1.83 -8.10
C PHE A 306 4.02 -2.58 -8.82
N VAL A 307 5.26 -2.10 -8.72
CA VAL A 307 6.42 -2.70 -9.39
C VAL A 307 6.59 -4.20 -9.09
N PRO A 308 6.45 -4.70 -7.84
CA PRO A 308 6.54 -6.14 -7.58
C PRO A 308 5.49 -6.96 -8.34
N PHE A 309 4.27 -6.42 -8.50
CA PHE A 309 3.19 -7.07 -9.24
C PHE A 309 3.43 -7.04 -10.76
N LEU A 310 3.96 -5.93 -11.28
CA LEU A 310 4.38 -5.82 -12.67
C LEU A 310 5.51 -6.83 -12.98
N ALA A 311 6.48 -6.98 -12.07
CA ALA A 311 7.55 -7.97 -12.22
C ALA A 311 7.01 -9.40 -12.24
N ALA A 312 6.13 -9.76 -11.30
CA ALA A 312 5.48 -11.07 -11.30
C ALA A 312 4.68 -11.31 -12.59
N PHE A 313 3.97 -10.31 -13.08
CA PHE A 313 3.22 -10.39 -14.34
C PHE A 313 4.14 -10.59 -15.55
N ALA A 314 5.26 -9.84 -15.62
CA ALA A 314 6.24 -10.03 -16.69
C ALA A 314 6.81 -11.45 -16.70
N ILE A 315 7.11 -12.03 -15.53
CA ILE A 315 7.57 -13.42 -15.41
C ILE A 315 6.50 -14.38 -15.92
N ILE A 316 5.26 -14.23 -15.52
CA ILE A 316 4.15 -15.09 -15.97
C ILE A 316 3.95 -14.98 -17.48
N LEU A 317 3.92 -13.75 -18.04
CA LEU A 317 3.81 -13.55 -19.49
C LEU A 317 4.96 -14.18 -20.25
N THR A 318 6.20 -14.02 -19.75
CA THR A 318 7.38 -14.64 -20.37
C THR A 318 7.27 -16.17 -20.36
N ALA A 319 6.81 -16.77 -19.26
CA ALA A 319 6.57 -18.21 -19.18
C ALA A 319 5.51 -18.69 -20.17
N VAL A 320 4.38 -17.97 -20.28
CA VAL A 320 3.32 -18.27 -21.25
C VAL A 320 3.86 -18.16 -22.69
N LEU A 321 4.57 -17.07 -23.01
CA LEU A 321 5.17 -16.88 -24.33
C LEU A 321 6.23 -17.93 -24.66
N ALA A 322 6.99 -18.41 -23.67
CA ALA A 322 7.95 -19.50 -23.86
C ALA A 322 7.29 -20.82 -24.28
N VAL A 323 6.02 -21.03 -23.89
CA VAL A 323 5.24 -22.22 -24.27
C VAL A 323 4.53 -22.03 -25.60
N VAL A 324 3.94 -20.86 -25.83
CA VAL A 324 2.98 -20.64 -26.95
C VAL A 324 3.66 -20.06 -28.19
N ALA A 325 4.74 -19.28 -28.06
CA ALA A 325 5.42 -18.64 -29.19
C ALA A 325 6.32 -19.61 -29.96
N HIS A 326 6.27 -19.50 -31.30
CA HIS A 326 7.05 -20.32 -32.22
C HIS A 326 8.48 -19.81 -32.35
N GLY A 327 9.36 -19.96 -31.46
CA GLY A 327 10.74 -19.50 -31.57
C GLY A 327 11.52 -19.69 -30.26
N PRO A 328 12.86 -19.64 -30.31
CA PRO A 328 13.67 -19.87 -29.13
C PRO A 328 13.74 -18.66 -28.19
N PHE A 329 13.41 -17.44 -28.63
CA PHE A 329 13.65 -16.21 -27.89
C PHE A 329 13.04 -16.23 -26.47
N TYR A 330 11.75 -16.48 -26.34
CA TYR A 330 11.09 -16.50 -25.02
C TYR A 330 11.50 -17.68 -24.16
N LYS A 331 11.84 -18.83 -24.78
CA LYS A 331 12.38 -19.99 -24.06
C LYS A 331 13.74 -19.66 -23.46
N ILE A 332 14.63 -19.03 -24.23
CA ILE A 332 15.95 -18.58 -23.76
C ILE A 332 15.78 -17.54 -22.67
N LEU A 333 14.93 -16.52 -22.89
CA LEU A 333 14.67 -15.46 -21.91
C LEU A 333 14.17 -16.04 -20.58
N PHE A 334 13.21 -16.98 -20.63
CA PHE A 334 12.68 -17.65 -19.45
C PHE A 334 13.75 -18.49 -18.74
N SER A 335 14.56 -19.24 -19.49
CA SER A 335 15.62 -20.07 -18.93
C SER A 335 16.72 -19.25 -18.26
N VAL A 336 17.12 -18.14 -18.88
CA VAL A 336 18.08 -17.19 -18.27
C VAL A 336 17.48 -16.57 -17.00
N GLY A 337 16.21 -16.15 -17.05
CA GLY A 337 15.50 -15.61 -15.87
C GLY A 337 15.43 -16.64 -14.74
N ALA A 338 15.13 -17.90 -15.04
CA ALA A 338 15.11 -18.99 -14.06
C ALA A 338 16.51 -19.28 -13.48
N ALA A 339 17.56 -19.23 -14.27
CA ALA A 339 18.93 -19.38 -13.80
C ALA A 339 19.34 -18.24 -12.85
N VAL A 340 19.00 -16.99 -13.21
CA VAL A 340 19.23 -15.81 -12.35
C VAL A 340 18.45 -15.95 -11.04
N ALA A 341 17.17 -16.35 -11.11
CA ALA A 341 16.34 -16.56 -9.91
C ALA A 341 16.93 -17.66 -9.02
N GLY A 342 17.45 -18.75 -9.59
CA GLY A 342 18.15 -19.80 -8.86
C GLY A 342 19.42 -19.29 -8.17
N ALA A 343 20.23 -18.50 -8.88
CA ALA A 343 21.44 -17.88 -8.31
C ALA A 343 21.10 -16.91 -7.16
N VAL A 344 20.05 -16.10 -7.32
CA VAL A 344 19.55 -15.20 -6.26
C VAL A 344 19.05 -16.00 -5.05
N ALA A 345 18.27 -17.06 -5.28
CA ALA A 345 17.79 -17.95 -4.21
C ALA A 345 18.96 -18.58 -3.46
N TYR A 346 20.02 -19.02 -4.19
CA TYR A 346 21.25 -19.54 -3.60
C TYR A 346 21.95 -18.50 -2.70
N ALA A 347 22.04 -17.24 -3.15
CA ALA A 347 22.64 -16.15 -2.38
C ALA A 347 21.80 -15.78 -1.15
N LEU A 348 20.48 -15.90 -1.22
CA LEU A 348 19.57 -15.60 -0.10
C LEU A 348 19.49 -16.73 0.94
N ALA A 349 19.79 -17.97 0.55
CA ALA A 349 19.73 -19.13 1.44
C ALA A 349 20.79 -19.06 2.57
N ASP A 350 21.91 -18.41 2.30
CA ASP A 350 22.97 -18.20 3.27
C ASP A 350 23.67 -16.86 3.00
N ARG A 351 23.48 -15.91 3.90
CA ARG A 351 23.99 -14.54 3.74
C ARG A 351 25.47 -14.37 4.06
N GLU A 352 26.08 -15.36 4.69
CA GLU A 352 27.51 -15.38 4.99
C GLU A 352 28.34 -15.88 3.81
N ARG A 353 27.69 -16.41 2.76
CA ARG A 353 28.37 -16.87 1.56
C ARG A 353 29.03 -15.73 0.81
N GLU A 354 30.26 -15.94 0.41
CA GLU A 354 30.95 -15.09 -0.54
C GLU A 354 30.36 -15.30 -1.95
N VAL A 355 29.58 -14.31 -2.40
CA VAL A 355 29.01 -14.27 -3.75
C VAL A 355 29.44 -12.98 -4.45
N PRO A 356 29.50 -12.96 -5.80
CA PRO A 356 29.81 -11.74 -6.55
C PRO A 356 28.95 -10.56 -6.14
N ALA A 357 29.53 -9.36 -6.09
CA ALA A 357 28.85 -8.13 -5.67
C ALA A 357 27.54 -7.87 -6.43
N LEU A 358 27.54 -8.15 -7.75
CA LEU A 358 26.32 -8.03 -8.58
C LEU A 358 25.20 -8.95 -8.08
N LEU A 359 25.52 -10.21 -7.74
CA LEU A 359 24.53 -11.18 -7.27
C LEU A 359 23.99 -10.78 -5.89
N ARG A 360 24.84 -10.26 -5.02
CA ARG A 360 24.46 -9.70 -3.72
C ARG A 360 23.50 -8.52 -3.85
N TRP A 361 23.81 -7.62 -4.79
CA TRP A 361 22.94 -6.48 -5.11
C TRP A 361 21.59 -6.92 -5.68
N LEU A 362 21.56 -7.88 -6.61
CA LEU A 362 20.33 -8.46 -7.15
C LEU A 362 19.50 -9.14 -6.06
N ALA A 363 20.12 -9.91 -5.17
CA ALA A 363 19.45 -10.55 -4.04
C ALA A 363 18.78 -9.51 -3.12
N TYR A 364 19.48 -8.43 -2.78
CA TYR A 364 18.97 -7.32 -2.00
C TYR A 364 17.76 -6.64 -2.67
N LEU A 365 17.83 -6.43 -3.98
CA LEU A 365 16.75 -5.82 -4.78
C LEU A 365 15.53 -6.73 -4.84
N VAL A 366 15.71 -8.02 -5.08
CA VAL A 366 14.62 -9.01 -5.12
C VAL A 366 13.95 -9.13 -3.76
N GLU A 367 14.72 -9.20 -2.67
CA GLU A 367 14.19 -9.23 -1.30
C GLU A 367 13.39 -7.95 -0.97
N GLY A 368 13.89 -6.79 -1.40
CA GLY A 368 13.20 -5.51 -1.23
C GLY A 368 11.84 -5.47 -1.95
N HIS A 369 11.79 -5.97 -3.19
CA HIS A 369 10.54 -6.07 -3.95
C HIS A 369 9.60 -7.12 -3.37
N ALA A 370 10.10 -8.28 -2.95
CA ALA A 370 9.29 -9.31 -2.30
C ALA A 370 8.65 -8.77 -1.01
N ALA A 371 9.42 -8.08 -0.17
CA ALA A 371 8.91 -7.45 1.05
C ALA A 371 7.88 -6.35 0.74
N SER A 372 8.14 -5.50 -0.27
CA SER A 372 7.22 -4.45 -0.70
C SER A 372 5.91 -5.02 -1.23
N GLY A 373 5.98 -6.05 -2.09
CA GLY A 373 4.81 -6.74 -2.63
C GLY A 373 3.99 -7.44 -1.54
N LEU A 374 4.65 -8.14 -0.62
CA LEU A 374 4.00 -8.77 0.53
C LEU A 374 3.33 -7.73 1.43
N GLY A 375 3.99 -6.60 1.67
CA GLY A 375 3.42 -5.49 2.43
C GLY A 375 2.18 -4.90 1.78
N ALA A 376 2.27 -4.57 0.49
CA ALA A 376 1.15 -4.08 -0.29
C ALA A 376 -0.03 -5.07 -0.28
N LEU A 377 0.27 -6.37 -0.44
CA LEU A 377 -0.72 -7.43 -0.39
C LEU A 377 -1.40 -7.52 0.98
N ARG A 378 -0.62 -7.49 2.08
CA ARG A 378 -1.16 -7.49 3.44
C ARG A 378 -2.08 -6.31 3.70
N TYR A 379 -1.72 -5.11 3.23
CA TYR A 379 -2.57 -3.94 3.32
C TYR A 379 -3.89 -4.14 2.56
N LEU A 380 -3.80 -4.60 1.29
CA LEU A 380 -4.98 -4.87 0.46
C LEU A 380 -5.87 -5.99 0.99
N THR A 381 -5.30 -6.96 1.72
CA THR A 381 -6.05 -8.07 2.33
C THR A 381 -6.60 -7.73 3.72
N GLY A 382 -6.35 -6.54 4.24
CA GLY A 382 -6.75 -6.17 5.60
C GLY A 382 -6.03 -6.96 6.70
N ALA A 383 -4.93 -7.64 6.35
CA ALA A 383 -4.12 -8.37 7.33
C ALA A 383 -3.51 -7.39 8.34
N ARG A 384 -3.63 -7.70 9.64
CA ARG A 384 -3.02 -6.88 10.68
C ARG A 384 -1.50 -6.88 10.52
N LEU A 385 -0.94 -5.70 10.32
CA LEU A 385 0.50 -5.51 10.31
C LEU A 385 0.96 -5.40 11.76
N ALA A 386 1.82 -6.32 12.18
CA ALA A 386 2.48 -6.24 13.49
C ALA A 386 3.40 -5.00 13.48
N GLY A 387 3.09 -4.02 14.26
CA GLY A 387 3.81 -2.77 14.48
C GLY A 387 3.12 -2.03 15.59
N TRP A 388 3.69 -0.99 16.14
CA TRP A 388 3.25 -0.08 17.19
C TRP A 388 1.71 0.10 17.35
N GLN A 389 0.94 -0.99 17.35
CA GLN A 389 -0.51 -0.99 17.58
C GLN A 389 -0.81 -1.66 18.93
N PRO A 390 -1.83 -1.19 19.66
CA PRO A 390 -2.28 -1.85 20.88
C PRO A 390 -2.47 -3.34 20.59
N ARG A 391 -1.89 -4.20 21.42
CA ARG A 391 -2.25 -5.62 21.43
C ARG A 391 -3.74 -5.67 21.79
N ALA A 392 -4.62 -5.78 20.79
CA ALA A 392 -5.97 -6.21 21.05
C ALA A 392 -5.86 -7.54 21.82
N SER A 393 -6.49 -7.61 22.99
CA SER A 393 -6.58 -8.85 23.76
C SER A 393 -6.98 -9.95 22.79
N LYS A 394 -6.27 -11.06 22.81
CA LYS A 394 -6.70 -12.29 22.16
C LYS A 394 -7.96 -12.77 22.89
N THR A 395 -9.10 -12.18 22.58
CA THR A 395 -10.34 -12.95 22.69
C THR A 395 -10.16 -14.08 21.69
N ALA A 396 -10.11 -15.28 22.22
CA ALA A 396 -10.08 -16.50 21.44
C ALA A 396 -11.17 -16.39 20.37
N SER A 397 -10.77 -16.12 19.11
CA SER A 397 -11.68 -16.25 18.00
C SER A 397 -11.98 -17.74 17.93
N ALA A 398 -13.21 -18.12 18.26
CA ALA A 398 -13.73 -19.42 17.87
C ALA A 398 -13.31 -19.65 16.42
N GLN A 399 -12.67 -20.77 16.13
CA GLN A 399 -12.29 -21.10 14.76
C GLN A 399 -13.58 -21.05 13.93
N PRO A 400 -13.62 -20.25 12.84
CA PRO A 400 -14.83 -20.17 12.04
C PRO A 400 -15.14 -21.58 11.55
N TRP A 401 -16.36 -22.02 11.79
CA TRP A 401 -16.86 -23.32 11.36
C TRP A 401 -16.65 -23.46 9.84
N SER A 402 -15.96 -24.50 9.40
CA SER A 402 -15.62 -24.72 7.99
C SER A 402 -15.63 -26.22 7.69
N TYR A 403 -16.30 -26.60 6.63
CA TYR A 403 -16.24 -27.97 6.08
C TYR A 403 -14.92 -28.26 5.35
N LEU A 404 -14.10 -27.23 5.09
CA LEU A 404 -12.85 -27.36 4.36
C LEU A 404 -11.75 -27.91 5.26
N THR A 405 -10.97 -28.85 4.75
CA THR A 405 -9.74 -29.26 5.43
C THR A 405 -8.72 -28.12 5.44
N PRO A 406 -7.81 -28.08 6.44
CA PRO A 406 -6.78 -27.04 6.52
C PRO A 406 -5.92 -26.98 5.24
N GLU A 407 -5.61 -28.12 4.63
CA GLU A 407 -4.79 -28.22 3.41
C GLU A 407 -5.51 -27.61 2.21
N VAL A 408 -6.80 -27.90 2.04
CA VAL A 408 -7.63 -27.31 0.96
C VAL A 408 -7.82 -25.82 1.19
N THR A 409 -8.04 -25.40 2.43
CA THR A 409 -8.17 -23.97 2.77
C THR A 409 -6.91 -23.20 2.41
N TRP A 410 -5.73 -23.75 2.75
CA TRP A 410 -4.45 -23.14 2.43
C TRP A 410 -4.17 -23.19 0.93
N GLY A 411 -4.33 -24.35 0.29
CA GLY A 411 -4.13 -24.52 -1.15
C GLY A 411 -5.00 -23.60 -1.98
N LYS A 412 -6.31 -23.50 -1.62
CA LYS A 412 -7.26 -22.60 -2.25
C LYS A 412 -6.85 -21.13 -2.08
N ARG A 413 -6.33 -20.77 -0.92
CA ARG A 413 -5.86 -19.40 -0.68
C ARG A 413 -4.63 -19.06 -1.50
N VAL A 414 -3.66 -19.96 -1.64
CA VAL A 414 -2.49 -19.79 -2.51
C VAL A 414 -2.95 -19.62 -3.97
N PHE A 415 -3.84 -20.49 -4.43
CA PHE A 415 -4.42 -20.40 -5.77
C PHE A 415 -5.10 -19.04 -6.00
N ASP A 416 -5.95 -18.60 -5.08
CA ASP A 416 -6.64 -17.31 -5.11
C ASP A 416 -5.66 -16.13 -5.23
N ILE A 417 -4.57 -16.15 -4.45
CA ILE A 417 -3.55 -15.11 -4.47
C ILE A 417 -2.81 -15.09 -5.81
N VAL A 418 -2.37 -16.24 -6.31
CA VAL A 418 -1.61 -16.33 -7.58
C VAL A 418 -2.45 -15.83 -8.74
N PHE A 419 -3.67 -16.33 -8.88
CA PHE A 419 -4.58 -15.91 -9.95
C PHE A 419 -5.00 -14.43 -9.84
N SER A 420 -5.24 -13.96 -8.62
CA SER A 420 -5.60 -12.55 -8.43
C SER A 420 -4.45 -11.59 -8.70
N LEU A 421 -3.21 -11.99 -8.42
CA LEU A 421 -2.03 -11.19 -8.77
C LEU A 421 -1.87 -11.06 -10.29
N ALA A 422 -2.07 -12.16 -11.04
CA ALA A 422 -2.08 -12.13 -12.49
C ALA A 422 -3.22 -11.25 -13.04
N ALA A 423 -4.42 -11.41 -12.50
CA ALA A 423 -5.58 -10.59 -12.86
C ALA A 423 -5.40 -9.11 -12.49
N LEU A 424 -4.74 -8.82 -11.37
CA LEU A 424 -4.45 -7.45 -10.91
C LEU A 424 -3.45 -6.76 -11.83
N ALA A 425 -2.45 -7.47 -12.33
CA ALA A 425 -1.52 -6.93 -13.30
C ALA A 425 -2.25 -6.55 -14.60
N LEU A 426 -3.13 -7.43 -15.12
CA LEU A 426 -4.00 -7.10 -16.26
C LEU A 426 -4.94 -5.93 -15.95
N PHE A 427 -5.51 -5.89 -14.74
CA PHE A 427 -6.36 -4.79 -14.30
C PHE A 427 -5.66 -3.45 -14.38
N PHE A 428 -4.41 -3.33 -13.90
CA PHE A 428 -3.68 -2.05 -13.95
C PHE A 428 -3.35 -1.63 -15.37
N VAL A 429 -3.02 -2.56 -16.26
CA VAL A 429 -2.79 -2.25 -17.68
C VAL A 429 -4.09 -1.78 -18.35
N MET A 430 -5.21 -2.42 -18.04
CA MET A 430 -6.51 -2.11 -18.63
C MET A 430 -7.23 -0.93 -17.93
N LEU A 431 -6.82 -0.55 -16.73
CA LEU A 431 -7.50 0.47 -15.92
C LEU A 431 -7.62 1.82 -16.65
N VAL A 432 -6.51 2.29 -17.24
CA VAL A 432 -6.47 3.61 -17.90
C VAL A 432 -7.36 3.64 -19.15
N PRO A 433 -7.20 2.73 -20.14
CA PRO A 433 -8.06 2.74 -21.32
C PRO A 433 -9.54 2.52 -20.98
N ILE A 434 -9.87 1.61 -20.06
CA ILE A 434 -11.25 1.38 -19.64
C ILE A 434 -11.82 2.60 -18.91
N ALA A 435 -11.04 3.24 -18.02
CA ALA A 435 -11.47 4.44 -17.31
C ALA A 435 -11.78 5.59 -18.27
N ILE A 436 -10.94 5.80 -19.28
CA ILE A 436 -11.17 6.80 -20.33
C ILE A 436 -12.46 6.48 -21.09
N ALA A 437 -12.63 5.24 -21.57
CA ALA A 437 -13.81 4.82 -22.31
C ALA A 437 -15.11 5.03 -21.50
N ILE A 438 -15.14 4.62 -20.22
CA ILE A 438 -16.29 4.83 -19.33
C ILE A 438 -16.60 6.31 -19.13
N LYS A 439 -15.56 7.15 -18.97
CA LYS A 439 -15.72 8.59 -18.72
C LYS A 439 -16.17 9.36 -19.96
N LEU A 440 -15.75 8.93 -21.14
CA LEU A 440 -16.19 9.53 -22.41
C LEU A 440 -17.67 9.22 -22.69
N GLU A 441 -18.19 8.07 -22.28
CA GLU A 441 -19.56 7.67 -22.55
C GLU A 441 -20.57 8.20 -21.53
N SER A 442 -20.18 8.27 -20.24
CA SER A 442 -21.12 8.70 -19.20
C SER A 442 -20.42 9.37 -18.00
N PRO A 443 -21.03 10.43 -17.39
CA PRO A 443 -20.51 11.05 -16.18
C PRO A 443 -20.61 10.11 -14.98
N GLY A 444 -19.71 10.26 -13.99
CA GLY A 444 -19.75 9.49 -12.74
C GLY A 444 -18.45 8.69 -12.46
N PRO A 445 -18.40 7.87 -11.40
CA PRO A 445 -17.22 7.10 -10.99
C PRO A 445 -16.91 5.97 -11.99
N VAL A 446 -15.62 5.64 -12.17
CA VAL A 446 -15.17 4.53 -13.02
C VAL A 446 -15.47 3.19 -12.36
N LEU A 447 -15.26 3.10 -11.04
CA LEU A 447 -15.53 1.89 -10.26
C LEU A 447 -16.90 1.99 -9.60
N TYR A 448 -17.69 0.93 -9.77
CA TYR A 448 -18.95 0.70 -9.09
C TYR A 448 -18.71 -0.12 -7.82
N ARG A 449 -19.38 0.25 -6.73
CA ARG A 449 -19.28 -0.39 -5.41
C ARG A 449 -20.65 -0.85 -4.97
N GLN A 450 -20.76 -2.11 -4.54
CA GLN A 450 -22.02 -2.68 -4.08
C GLN A 450 -21.82 -3.62 -2.91
N ARG A 451 -22.66 -3.51 -1.86
CA ARG A 451 -22.65 -4.50 -0.77
C ARG A 451 -23.16 -5.84 -1.26
N ARG A 452 -22.44 -6.89 -0.87
CA ARG A 452 -22.77 -8.29 -1.17
C ARG A 452 -22.63 -9.14 0.09
N VAL A 453 -23.36 -10.27 0.10
CA VAL A 453 -23.23 -11.29 1.11
C VAL A 453 -21.95 -12.09 0.86
N GLY A 454 -21.16 -12.26 1.91
CA GLY A 454 -19.89 -12.97 1.92
C GLY A 454 -20.02 -14.40 2.40
N ARG A 455 -19.07 -14.82 3.21
CA ARG A 455 -19.08 -16.13 3.86
C ARG A 455 -20.12 -16.14 4.98
N SER A 456 -20.80 -17.26 5.14
CA SER A 456 -21.72 -17.49 6.25
C SER A 456 -21.18 -18.56 7.21
N THR A 457 -21.60 -18.47 8.45
CA THR A 457 -21.49 -19.49 9.49
C THR A 457 -22.88 -19.68 10.10
N PRO A 458 -23.12 -20.69 10.93
CA PRO A 458 -24.41 -20.85 11.61
C PRO A 458 -24.84 -19.64 12.44
N GLU A 459 -23.88 -18.83 12.95
CA GLU A 459 -24.15 -17.70 13.84
C GLU A 459 -24.07 -16.34 13.13
N LEU A 460 -23.38 -16.26 11.98
CA LEU A 460 -23.06 -14.96 11.36
C LEU A 460 -22.95 -15.05 9.84
N THR A 461 -23.60 -14.13 9.15
CA THR A 461 -23.42 -13.88 7.73
C THR A 461 -22.63 -12.59 7.51
N GLU A 462 -21.45 -12.71 6.89
CA GLU A 462 -20.58 -11.58 6.59
C GLU A 462 -21.10 -10.80 5.39
N THR A 463 -20.85 -9.50 5.35
CA THR A 463 -21.08 -8.67 4.16
C THR A 463 -19.82 -7.92 3.78
N PHE A 464 -19.61 -7.71 2.48
CA PHE A 464 -18.44 -6.99 1.97
C PHE A 464 -18.82 -6.04 0.84
N VAL A 465 -17.91 -5.14 0.46
CA VAL A 465 -18.08 -4.22 -0.68
C VAL A 465 -17.41 -4.81 -1.90
N LEU A 466 -18.20 -5.20 -2.88
CA LEU A 466 -17.77 -5.72 -4.17
C LEU A 466 -17.39 -4.58 -5.11
N TYR A 467 -16.27 -4.72 -5.83
CA TYR A 467 -15.78 -3.76 -6.81
C TYR A 467 -15.98 -4.27 -8.23
N LYS A 468 -16.50 -3.41 -9.11
CA LYS A 468 -16.63 -3.66 -10.57
C LYS A 468 -16.30 -2.40 -11.35
N PHE A 469 -15.95 -2.53 -12.62
CA PHE A 469 -16.05 -1.39 -13.52
C PHE A 469 -17.52 -1.04 -13.75
N ARG A 470 -17.80 0.25 -13.84
CA ARG A 470 -19.16 0.71 -14.12
C ARG A 470 -19.55 0.33 -15.55
N SER A 471 -20.61 -0.47 -15.69
CA SER A 471 -21.17 -0.94 -16.95
C SER A 471 -22.59 -0.40 -17.23
N MET A 472 -23.16 0.38 -16.28
CA MET A 472 -24.48 1.01 -16.37
C MET A 472 -24.36 2.51 -16.12
N PHE A 473 -25.36 3.29 -16.49
CA PHE A 473 -25.46 4.71 -16.14
C PHE A 473 -25.45 4.89 -14.61
N ALA A 474 -24.98 6.05 -14.13
CA ALA A 474 -24.72 6.26 -12.69
C ALA A 474 -26.00 6.22 -11.84
N ASP A 475 -27.13 6.59 -12.41
CA ASP A 475 -28.46 6.67 -11.81
C ASP A 475 -29.37 5.46 -12.10
N ALA A 476 -28.81 4.40 -12.68
CA ALA A 476 -29.54 3.23 -13.15
C ALA A 476 -30.43 2.52 -12.10
N GLU A 477 -30.12 2.64 -10.81
CA GLU A 477 -30.86 2.03 -9.69
C GLU A 477 -31.74 3.02 -8.91
N THR A 478 -31.65 4.33 -9.19
CA THR A 478 -32.40 5.35 -8.41
C THR A 478 -33.90 5.32 -8.69
N GLN A 479 -34.30 4.90 -9.89
CA GLN A 479 -35.72 4.88 -10.29
C GLN A 479 -36.38 3.51 -10.10
N CYS A 480 -35.64 2.40 -10.20
CA CYS A 480 -36.20 1.05 -10.22
C CYS A 480 -35.85 0.19 -9.01
N GLY A 481 -34.98 0.69 -8.11
CA GLY A 481 -34.46 -0.12 -7.01
C GLY A 481 -33.60 -1.31 -7.47
N ALA A 482 -33.44 -2.31 -6.59
CA ALA A 482 -32.69 -3.53 -6.88
C ALA A 482 -33.55 -4.50 -7.68
N VAL A 483 -33.34 -4.59 -8.99
CA VAL A 483 -34.01 -5.54 -9.92
C VAL A 483 -32.97 -6.41 -10.61
N TRP A 484 -33.31 -7.64 -10.95
CA TRP A 484 -32.47 -8.46 -11.81
C TRP A 484 -32.36 -7.83 -13.21
N ALA A 485 -31.15 -7.91 -13.81
CA ALA A 485 -30.91 -7.34 -15.13
C ALA A 485 -31.58 -8.23 -16.23
N SER A 486 -32.37 -7.61 -17.11
CA SER A 486 -32.94 -8.28 -18.27
C SER A 486 -31.93 -8.42 -19.43
N LYS A 487 -32.27 -9.23 -20.44
CA LYS A 487 -31.36 -9.54 -21.55
C LYS A 487 -30.95 -8.30 -22.37
N ASP A 488 -31.86 -7.31 -22.54
CA ASP A 488 -31.63 -6.06 -23.27
C ASP A 488 -31.92 -4.85 -22.34
N ASP A 489 -31.22 -4.80 -21.21
CA ASP A 489 -31.41 -3.79 -20.18
C ASP A 489 -30.96 -2.41 -20.69
N PRO A 490 -31.84 -1.42 -20.85
CA PRO A 490 -31.51 -0.09 -21.37
C PRO A 490 -30.58 0.72 -20.50
N ARG A 491 -30.34 0.27 -19.25
CA ARG A 491 -29.43 0.92 -18.30
C ARG A 491 -27.95 0.64 -18.60
N ILE A 492 -27.67 -0.34 -19.50
CA ILE A 492 -26.30 -0.74 -19.84
C ILE A 492 -25.75 0.21 -20.93
N THR A 493 -24.56 0.79 -20.68
CA THR A 493 -23.86 1.62 -21.67
C THR A 493 -23.23 0.76 -22.77
N ARG A 494 -22.86 1.35 -23.93
CA ARG A 494 -22.20 0.62 -25.04
C ARG A 494 -20.87 0.02 -24.60
N VAL A 495 -20.04 0.82 -23.92
CA VAL A 495 -18.78 0.37 -23.30
C VAL A 495 -19.09 -0.70 -22.25
N GLY A 496 -20.12 -0.49 -21.42
CA GLY A 496 -20.57 -1.44 -20.43
C GLY A 496 -20.99 -2.79 -21.02
N ASN A 497 -21.66 -2.81 -22.17
CA ASN A 497 -22.02 -4.04 -22.87
C ASN A 497 -20.78 -4.83 -23.33
N PHE A 498 -19.77 -4.13 -23.87
CA PHE A 498 -18.47 -4.73 -24.20
C PHE A 498 -17.79 -5.32 -22.98
N LEU A 499 -17.70 -4.54 -21.88
CA LEU A 499 -17.07 -4.96 -20.63
C LEU A 499 -17.76 -6.20 -20.03
N ARG A 500 -19.10 -6.26 -20.07
CA ARG A 500 -19.88 -7.42 -19.57
C ARG A 500 -19.70 -8.65 -20.44
N LYS A 501 -19.72 -8.51 -21.76
CA LYS A 501 -19.48 -9.64 -22.69
C LYS A 501 -18.10 -10.23 -22.56
N SER A 502 -17.08 -9.39 -22.31
CA SER A 502 -15.69 -9.81 -22.10
C SER A 502 -15.37 -10.16 -20.65
N ARG A 503 -16.30 -9.99 -19.71
CA ARG A 503 -16.09 -10.13 -18.25
C ARG A 503 -15.01 -9.20 -17.68
N LEU A 504 -14.56 -8.20 -18.43
CA LEU A 504 -13.59 -7.22 -17.97
C LEU A 504 -14.16 -6.33 -16.85
N ASP A 505 -15.49 -6.16 -16.79
CA ASP A 505 -16.14 -5.44 -15.70
C ASP A 505 -15.90 -6.08 -14.33
N GLU A 506 -15.59 -7.36 -14.25
CA GLU A 506 -15.35 -8.12 -13.02
C GLU A 506 -13.88 -8.12 -12.58
N LEU A 507 -12.93 -7.63 -13.41
CA LEU A 507 -11.50 -7.56 -13.04
C LEU A 507 -11.21 -6.88 -11.69
N PRO A 508 -11.88 -5.78 -11.29
CA PRO A 508 -11.65 -5.18 -9.99
C PRO A 508 -11.96 -6.10 -8.80
N GLN A 509 -12.72 -7.18 -8.98
CA GLN A 509 -13.01 -8.15 -7.91
C GLN A 509 -11.77 -8.92 -7.45
N CYS A 510 -10.67 -8.94 -8.25
CA CYS A 510 -9.40 -9.48 -7.79
C CYS A 510 -8.90 -8.79 -6.49
N LEU A 511 -9.27 -7.52 -6.26
CA LEU A 511 -9.01 -6.82 -5.01
C LEU A 511 -9.80 -7.43 -3.84
N ASN A 512 -11.05 -7.86 -4.08
CA ASN A 512 -11.85 -8.55 -3.06
C ASN A 512 -11.27 -9.94 -2.75
N VAL A 513 -10.81 -10.66 -3.78
CA VAL A 513 -10.15 -11.96 -3.57
C VAL A 513 -8.87 -11.79 -2.76
N LEU A 514 -8.04 -10.80 -3.08
CA LEU A 514 -6.81 -10.51 -2.33
C LEU A 514 -7.09 -10.12 -0.88
N ARG A 515 -8.16 -9.35 -0.62
CA ARG A 515 -8.61 -9.01 0.74
C ARG A 515 -9.09 -10.23 1.52
N GLY A 516 -9.49 -11.29 0.83
CA GLY A 516 -10.08 -12.46 1.46
C GLY A 516 -11.60 -12.38 1.61
N ASP A 517 -12.24 -11.36 1.04
CA ASP A 517 -13.71 -11.25 0.98
C ASP A 517 -14.30 -12.31 0.03
N MET A 518 -13.54 -12.66 -1.03
CA MET A 518 -13.92 -13.57 -2.09
C MET A 518 -12.81 -14.60 -2.37
N SER A 519 -13.14 -15.58 -3.21
CA SER A 519 -12.26 -16.53 -3.88
C SER A 519 -12.38 -16.35 -5.40
N ILE A 520 -11.42 -16.85 -6.17
CA ILE A 520 -11.59 -16.96 -7.64
C ILE A 520 -12.79 -17.85 -7.95
N ILE A 521 -12.92 -18.98 -7.25
CA ILE A 521 -13.96 -19.99 -7.48
C ILE A 521 -14.78 -20.18 -6.21
N GLY A 522 -16.09 -20.06 -6.34
CA GLY A 522 -17.06 -20.25 -5.26
C GLY A 522 -18.48 -19.88 -5.66
N PRO A 523 -19.43 -19.99 -4.75
CA PRO A 523 -20.81 -19.54 -4.97
C PRO A 523 -20.88 -18.06 -5.32
N ARG A 524 -21.79 -17.65 -6.20
CA ARG A 524 -21.94 -16.24 -6.56
C ARG A 524 -22.41 -15.41 -5.37
N PRO A 525 -21.77 -14.26 -5.05
CA PRO A 525 -22.20 -13.40 -3.96
C PRO A 525 -23.51 -12.69 -4.27
N GLU A 526 -24.50 -12.81 -3.38
CA GLU A 526 -25.83 -12.23 -3.57
C GLU A 526 -25.95 -10.85 -2.92
N ARG A 527 -26.96 -10.06 -3.33
CA ARG A 527 -27.29 -8.78 -2.70
C ARG A 527 -28.02 -9.01 -1.38
N PRO A 528 -27.72 -8.26 -0.30
CA PRO A 528 -28.42 -8.43 0.98
C PRO A 528 -29.94 -8.31 0.88
N GLY A 529 -30.45 -7.44 -0.01
CA GLY A 529 -31.89 -7.25 -0.19
C GLY A 529 -32.63 -8.45 -0.84
N PHE A 530 -31.90 -9.32 -1.57
CA PHE A 530 -32.47 -10.56 -2.10
C PHE A 530 -32.23 -11.76 -1.17
N PHE A 531 -31.16 -11.69 -0.37
CA PHE A 531 -30.70 -12.81 0.44
C PHE A 531 -31.79 -13.34 1.40
N ALA A 532 -32.44 -12.47 2.17
CA ALA A 532 -33.51 -12.85 3.08
C ALA A 532 -34.68 -13.53 2.37
N LYS A 533 -35.10 -12.99 1.21
CA LYS A 533 -36.19 -13.57 0.40
C LYS A 533 -35.82 -14.94 -0.17
N LEU A 534 -34.56 -15.14 -0.54
CA LEU A 534 -34.08 -16.41 -1.07
C LEU A 534 -33.87 -17.45 0.03
N GLU A 535 -33.47 -17.04 1.23
CA GLU A 535 -33.37 -17.88 2.41
C GLU A 535 -34.74 -18.47 2.76
N ASP A 536 -35.81 -17.64 2.72
CA ASP A 536 -37.18 -18.09 2.99
C ASP A 536 -37.74 -19.02 1.89
N ALA A 537 -37.32 -18.82 0.62
CA ALA A 537 -37.92 -19.50 -0.54
C ALA A 537 -37.13 -20.76 -0.97
N VAL A 538 -35.83 -20.85 -0.67
CA VAL A 538 -34.96 -21.94 -1.14
C VAL A 538 -34.34 -22.64 0.06
N PRO A 539 -34.70 -23.91 0.33
CA PRO A 539 -34.11 -24.69 1.41
C PRO A 539 -32.59 -24.75 1.30
N TYR A 540 -31.90 -24.63 2.44
CA TYR A 540 -30.43 -24.69 2.55
C TYR A 540 -29.67 -23.64 1.74
N TYR A 541 -30.31 -22.48 1.48
CA TYR A 541 -29.71 -21.43 0.67
C TYR A 541 -28.48 -20.80 1.33
N VAL A 542 -28.48 -20.60 2.65
CA VAL A 542 -27.38 -20.00 3.41
C VAL A 542 -26.21 -20.97 3.52
N GLU A 543 -26.51 -22.24 3.73
CA GLU A 543 -25.54 -23.32 3.93
C GLU A 543 -24.59 -23.49 2.73
N ARG A 544 -25.00 -23.11 1.51
CA ARG A 544 -24.15 -23.15 0.31
C ARG A 544 -22.86 -22.33 0.45
N THR A 545 -22.83 -21.37 1.38
CA THR A 545 -21.68 -20.50 1.66
C THR A 545 -21.00 -20.79 3.00
N PHE A 546 -21.37 -21.86 3.71
CA PHE A 546 -20.80 -22.23 5.00
C PHE A 546 -19.32 -22.60 4.86
N GLY A 547 -18.46 -21.75 5.43
CA GLY A 547 -17.01 -21.89 5.35
C GLY A 547 -16.41 -21.63 3.97
N ILE A 548 -17.23 -21.42 2.93
CA ILE A 548 -16.79 -21.19 1.55
C ILE A 548 -16.94 -19.71 1.21
N ARG A 549 -15.87 -19.10 0.68
CA ARG A 549 -15.93 -17.72 0.19
C ARG A 549 -16.68 -17.65 -1.14
N PRO A 550 -17.47 -16.58 -1.37
CA PRO A 550 -18.10 -16.37 -2.68
C PRO A 550 -17.03 -16.19 -3.76
N GLY A 551 -17.36 -16.67 -4.99
CA GLY A 551 -16.44 -16.69 -6.12
C GLY A 551 -16.70 -15.61 -7.18
N ILE A 552 -15.68 -15.28 -7.97
CA ILE A 552 -15.82 -14.54 -9.22
C ILE A 552 -16.51 -15.45 -10.26
N THR A 553 -16.07 -16.70 -10.34
CA THR A 553 -16.70 -17.78 -11.08
C THR A 553 -17.01 -18.96 -10.17
N GLY A 554 -17.79 -19.93 -10.63
CA GLY A 554 -18.16 -21.10 -9.86
C GLY A 554 -18.85 -22.17 -10.67
N LEU A 555 -19.05 -23.34 -10.07
CA LEU A 555 -19.63 -24.50 -10.74
C LEU A 555 -21.04 -24.20 -11.28
N ALA A 556 -21.86 -23.50 -10.52
CA ALA A 556 -23.19 -23.05 -10.97
C ALA A 556 -23.10 -22.08 -12.17
N GLN A 557 -22.17 -21.10 -12.09
CA GLN A 557 -22.05 -20.03 -13.09
C GLN A 557 -21.56 -20.53 -14.46
N ILE A 558 -20.81 -21.64 -14.54
CA ILE A 558 -20.34 -22.21 -15.80
C ILE A 558 -21.32 -23.19 -16.42
N ASN A 559 -22.33 -23.67 -15.68
CA ASN A 559 -23.29 -24.67 -16.14
C ASN A 559 -24.71 -24.12 -16.34
N LEU A 560 -25.08 -23.02 -15.67
CA LEU A 560 -26.42 -22.45 -15.68
C LEU A 560 -26.44 -20.99 -16.19
N PRO A 561 -27.54 -20.53 -16.82
CA PRO A 561 -27.72 -19.15 -17.21
C PRO A 561 -27.92 -18.22 -16.00
N TYR A 562 -28.14 -16.92 -16.25
CA TYR A 562 -28.50 -15.95 -15.19
C TYR A 562 -29.86 -16.27 -14.58
N ASP A 563 -30.06 -15.85 -13.32
CA ASP A 563 -31.32 -16.01 -12.60
C ASP A 563 -32.38 -15.07 -13.13
N GLU A 564 -33.50 -15.64 -13.55
CA GLU A 564 -34.73 -14.93 -13.92
C GLU A 564 -35.87 -15.32 -12.96
N SER A 565 -35.71 -16.41 -12.21
CA SER A 565 -36.72 -16.97 -11.30
C SER A 565 -36.09 -17.55 -10.02
N ILE A 566 -36.92 -17.80 -9.00
CA ILE A 566 -36.50 -18.50 -7.76
C ILE A 566 -36.08 -19.94 -8.08
N GLU A 567 -36.66 -20.57 -9.08
CA GLU A 567 -36.32 -21.94 -9.49
C GLU A 567 -34.89 -22.02 -10.04
N ASP A 568 -34.46 -20.99 -10.82
CA ASP A 568 -33.08 -20.91 -11.30
C ASP A 568 -32.09 -20.81 -10.13
N VAL A 569 -32.44 -20.05 -9.10
CA VAL A 569 -31.63 -19.94 -7.87
C VAL A 569 -31.56 -21.27 -7.14
N ARG A 570 -32.70 -22.03 -7.08
CA ARG A 570 -32.75 -23.36 -6.47
C ARG A 570 -31.81 -24.33 -7.19
N MET A 571 -31.81 -24.33 -8.51
CA MET A 571 -30.90 -25.15 -9.31
C MET A 571 -29.44 -24.75 -9.09
N LYS A 572 -29.10 -23.46 -8.98
CA LYS A 572 -27.75 -23.00 -8.66
C LYS A 572 -27.30 -23.43 -7.28
N CYS A 573 -28.20 -23.43 -6.30
CA CYS A 573 -27.92 -23.90 -4.94
C CYS A 573 -27.46 -25.36 -4.94
N VAL A 574 -28.07 -26.25 -5.76
CA VAL A 574 -27.64 -27.65 -5.93
C VAL A 574 -26.19 -27.73 -6.43
N TYR A 575 -25.82 -26.92 -7.43
CA TYR A 575 -24.44 -26.89 -7.94
C TYR A 575 -23.45 -26.33 -6.92
N ASP A 576 -23.84 -25.34 -6.13
CA ASP A 576 -22.99 -24.77 -5.09
C ASP A 576 -22.75 -25.79 -3.96
N HIS A 577 -23.76 -26.57 -3.57
CA HIS A 577 -23.60 -27.69 -2.62
C HIS A 577 -22.75 -28.83 -3.23
N ALA A 578 -22.94 -29.18 -4.50
CA ALA A 578 -22.08 -30.14 -5.18
C ALA A 578 -20.63 -29.69 -5.22
N TYR A 579 -20.37 -28.38 -5.44
CA TYR A 579 -19.03 -27.84 -5.34
C TYR A 579 -18.42 -28.03 -3.96
N ALA A 580 -19.19 -27.81 -2.89
CA ALA A 580 -18.73 -27.98 -1.52
C ALA A 580 -18.22 -29.41 -1.24
N THR A 581 -18.85 -30.44 -1.85
CA THR A 581 -18.44 -31.85 -1.68
C THR A 581 -17.06 -32.15 -2.32
N HIS A 582 -16.67 -31.42 -3.36
CA HIS A 582 -15.36 -31.56 -3.99
C HIS A 582 -14.22 -30.90 -3.20
N LEU A 583 -14.52 -30.13 -2.16
CA LEU A 583 -13.54 -29.44 -1.31
C LEU A 583 -13.03 -30.29 -0.12
N THR A 584 -13.31 -31.59 -0.12
CA THR A 584 -12.95 -32.52 0.96
C THR A 584 -11.53 -33.04 0.87
N SER A 585 -10.90 -33.02 -0.33
CA SER A 585 -9.52 -33.44 -0.54
C SER A 585 -8.77 -32.48 -1.46
N LEU A 586 -7.44 -32.41 -1.28
CA LEU A 586 -6.58 -31.52 -2.07
C LEU A 586 -6.61 -31.85 -3.57
N GLY A 587 -6.65 -33.14 -3.91
CA GLY A 587 -6.67 -33.59 -5.31
C GLY A 587 -7.99 -33.31 -6.03
N GLU A 588 -9.12 -33.59 -5.37
CA GLU A 588 -10.45 -33.32 -5.91
C GLU A 588 -10.68 -31.82 -6.07
N TRP A 589 -10.32 -31.02 -5.04
CA TRP A 589 -10.38 -29.57 -5.10
C TRP A 589 -9.60 -29.05 -6.31
N PHE A 590 -8.30 -29.40 -6.45
CA PHE A 590 -7.43 -28.86 -7.50
C PHE A 590 -7.95 -29.19 -8.89
N LYS A 591 -8.36 -30.45 -9.12
CA LYS A 591 -8.95 -30.92 -10.38
C LYS A 591 -10.21 -30.13 -10.72
N THR A 592 -11.10 -29.95 -9.76
CA THR A 592 -12.37 -29.24 -9.91
C THR A 592 -12.14 -27.76 -10.22
N ASP A 593 -11.30 -27.07 -9.45
CA ASP A 593 -11.05 -25.65 -9.62
C ASP A 593 -10.34 -25.36 -10.97
N ILE A 594 -9.37 -26.15 -11.38
CA ILE A 594 -8.73 -26.03 -12.71
C ILE A 594 -9.75 -26.28 -13.83
N GLY A 595 -10.61 -27.28 -13.67
CA GLY A 595 -11.69 -27.55 -14.63
C GLY A 595 -12.66 -26.37 -14.78
N ILE A 596 -13.03 -25.73 -13.68
CA ILE A 596 -13.91 -24.54 -13.67
C ILE A 596 -13.22 -23.37 -14.35
N VAL A 597 -11.93 -23.11 -14.08
CA VAL A 597 -11.14 -22.07 -14.74
C VAL A 597 -11.10 -22.28 -16.25
N ALA A 598 -10.72 -23.48 -16.69
CA ALA A 598 -10.66 -23.80 -18.14
C ALA A 598 -11.99 -23.57 -18.84
N LYS A 599 -13.10 -24.04 -18.22
CA LYS A 599 -14.46 -23.85 -18.76
C LYS A 599 -14.91 -22.39 -18.73
N THR A 600 -14.50 -21.61 -17.72
CA THR A 600 -14.75 -20.16 -17.66
C THR A 600 -14.11 -19.44 -18.85
N PHE A 601 -12.83 -19.73 -19.15
CA PHE A 601 -12.16 -19.17 -20.33
C PHE A 601 -12.84 -19.57 -21.65
N GLN A 602 -13.29 -20.82 -21.75
CA GLN A 602 -14.02 -21.29 -22.93
C GLN A 602 -15.36 -20.54 -23.12
N VAL A 603 -16.10 -20.30 -22.04
CA VAL A 603 -17.35 -19.53 -22.05
C VAL A 603 -17.09 -18.08 -22.45
N MET A 604 -16.03 -17.46 -21.92
CA MET A 604 -15.62 -16.09 -22.28
C MET A 604 -15.24 -16.00 -23.77
N ALA A 605 -14.44 -16.94 -24.28
CA ALA A 605 -14.00 -16.96 -25.68
C ALA A 605 -15.15 -17.11 -26.68
N ARG A 606 -16.24 -17.80 -26.29
CA ARG A 606 -17.46 -17.96 -27.10
C ARG A 606 -18.41 -16.77 -27.02
N GLY A 607 -18.09 -15.73 -26.29
CA GLY A 607 -18.95 -14.55 -26.11
C GLY A 607 -20.26 -14.82 -25.40
N LYS A 608 -20.41 -15.98 -24.76
CA LYS A 608 -21.60 -16.39 -24.00
C LYS A 608 -21.61 -15.89 -22.55
N GLY A 609 -20.72 -14.93 -22.23
CA GLY A 609 -20.66 -14.27 -20.93
C GLY A 609 -21.82 -13.29 -20.74
N ARG A 610 -23.04 -13.80 -20.69
CA ARG A 610 -24.23 -13.03 -20.29
C ARG A 610 -24.70 -13.50 -18.94
#